data_703184a479fec9be91c603e428051a36
#
_entry.id   703184a479fec9be91c603e428051a36
#
_cell.length_a   1.000
_cell.length_b   1.000
_cell.length_c   1.000
_cell.angle_alpha   90.00
_cell.angle_beta   90.00
_cell.angle_gamma   90.00
#
_symmetry.space_group_name_H-M   'P 1'
#
loop_
_entity.id
_entity.type
_entity.pdbx_description
1 polymer ?
#
loop_
_entity_poly.entity_id
_entity_poly.type
_entity_poly.pdbx_seq_one_letter_code
_entity_poly.pdbx_strand_id
1 'polypeptide(L)'
;MDENALGEKIVAQVLRRLAGRGRRALALFCGGTIGAPEGRAEVKKLLAAGYSVRAVLTPSAERVLGKDWLKSELGDIEIITEADGQAPGAVLKEADLTLVPVLTLNTAAKVAHGIADTLAATLIMDSLLTGRPVFAARD
;
A
#
# COMPACT_ATOMS: atom_id res chain seq x y z
N MET A 1 -9.51 -13.21 -21.75
CA MET A 1 -8.95 -13.49 -20.41
C MET A 1 -9.82 -12.82 -19.38
N ASP A 2 -10.34 -13.55 -18.42
CA ASP A 2 -11.18 -12.95 -17.40
C ASP A 2 -10.36 -12.16 -16.38
N GLU A 3 -11.04 -11.34 -15.58
CA GLU A 3 -10.38 -10.46 -14.60
C GLU A 3 -9.62 -11.26 -13.53
N ASN A 4 -10.13 -12.44 -13.15
CA ASN A 4 -9.48 -13.30 -12.17
C ASN A 4 -8.16 -13.87 -12.71
N ALA A 5 -8.13 -14.30 -13.98
CA ALA A 5 -6.91 -14.81 -14.60
C ALA A 5 -5.85 -13.70 -14.75
N LEU A 6 -6.28 -12.45 -15.06
CA LEU A 6 -5.37 -11.30 -15.14
C LEU A 6 -4.82 -10.96 -13.75
N GLY A 7 -5.67 -10.93 -12.73
CA GLY A 7 -5.24 -10.69 -11.34
C GLY A 7 -4.25 -11.72 -10.85
N GLU A 8 -4.51 -13.01 -11.11
CA GLU A 8 -3.61 -14.10 -10.76
C GLU A 8 -2.25 -13.97 -11.45
N LYS A 9 -2.23 -13.55 -12.72
CA LYS A 9 -0.97 -13.32 -13.45
C LYS A 9 -0.17 -12.16 -12.87
N ILE A 10 -0.84 -11.08 -12.46
CA ILE A 10 -0.17 -9.95 -11.83
C ILE A 10 0.46 -10.38 -10.52
N VAL A 11 -0.27 -11.07 -9.65
CA VAL A 11 0.26 -11.58 -8.38
C VAL A 11 1.44 -12.52 -8.63
N ALA A 12 1.34 -13.44 -9.59
CA ALA A 12 2.42 -14.35 -9.93
C ALA A 12 3.66 -13.62 -10.44
N GLN A 13 3.51 -12.54 -11.21
CA GLN A 13 4.62 -11.69 -11.65
C GLN A 13 5.29 -10.97 -10.48
N VAL A 14 4.49 -10.42 -9.56
CA VAL A 14 5.00 -9.76 -8.36
C VAL A 14 5.81 -10.76 -7.53
N LEU A 15 5.27 -11.94 -7.29
CA LEU A 15 5.93 -12.99 -6.54
C LEU A 15 7.26 -13.41 -7.18
N ARG A 16 7.31 -13.52 -8.50
CA ARG A 16 8.54 -13.86 -9.23
C ARG A 16 9.59 -12.75 -9.16
N ARG A 17 9.18 -11.49 -9.29
CA ARG A 17 10.11 -10.35 -9.18
C ARG A 17 10.70 -10.22 -7.79
N LEU A 18 9.98 -10.67 -6.79
CA LEU A 18 10.40 -10.62 -5.39
C LEU A 18 11.07 -11.91 -4.92
N ALA A 19 11.17 -12.92 -5.78
CA ALA A 19 11.92 -14.14 -5.46
C ALA A 19 13.36 -13.78 -5.12
N GLY A 20 13.82 -14.13 -3.92
CA GLY A 20 15.13 -13.76 -3.39
C GLY A 20 15.15 -12.45 -2.60
N ARG A 21 14.05 -11.71 -2.56
CA ARG A 21 13.85 -10.56 -1.65
C ARG A 21 13.00 -11.00 -0.47
N GLY A 22 13.02 -10.24 0.62
CA GLY A 22 12.12 -10.46 1.74
C GLY A 22 10.66 -10.25 1.32
N ARG A 23 9.73 -10.82 2.07
CA ARG A 23 8.29 -10.75 1.79
C ARG A 23 7.61 -9.78 2.72
N ARG A 24 8.04 -8.52 2.68
CA ARG A 24 7.51 -7.45 3.53
C ARG A 24 6.89 -6.38 2.64
N ALA A 25 5.59 -6.19 2.81
CA ALA A 25 4.83 -5.22 2.01
C ALA A 25 4.33 -4.07 2.88
N LEU A 26 4.33 -2.88 2.32
CA LEU A 26 3.72 -1.71 2.90
C LEU A 26 2.49 -1.34 2.06
N ALA A 27 1.31 -1.34 2.67
CA ALA A 27 0.06 -1.02 2.00
C ALA A 27 -0.42 0.38 2.41
N LEU A 28 -0.47 1.30 1.44
CA LEU A 28 -0.86 2.70 1.66
C LEU A 28 -2.30 2.91 1.24
N PHE A 29 -3.16 3.22 2.21
CA PHE A 29 -4.57 3.53 1.94
C PHE A 29 -4.78 5.04 1.95
N CYS A 30 -5.13 5.59 0.80
CA CYS A 30 -5.56 6.97 0.65
C CYS A 30 -7.08 7.08 0.91
N GLY A 31 -7.65 8.28 0.92
CA GLY A 31 -9.04 8.50 1.32
C GLY A 31 -10.12 8.11 0.30
N GLY A 32 -9.79 7.35 -0.73
CA GLY A 32 -10.76 6.87 -1.71
C GLY A 32 -11.61 5.74 -1.18
N THR A 33 -12.92 5.80 -1.42
CA THR A 33 -13.86 4.74 -1.02
C THR A 33 -14.16 3.79 -2.16
N ILE A 34 -14.15 4.28 -3.39
CA ILE A 34 -14.36 3.44 -4.58
C ILE A 34 -13.14 2.54 -4.76
N GLY A 35 -13.39 1.25 -4.82
CA GLY A 35 -12.31 0.26 -4.93
C GLY A 35 -11.61 -0.09 -3.62
N ALA A 36 -11.97 0.55 -2.51
CA ALA A 36 -11.34 0.25 -1.22
C ALA A 36 -11.58 -1.19 -0.75
N PRO A 37 -12.79 -1.77 -0.84
CA PRO A 37 -12.99 -3.17 -0.48
C PRO A 37 -12.16 -4.12 -1.34
N GLU A 38 -12.06 -3.86 -2.63
CA GLU A 38 -11.26 -4.66 -3.57
C GLU A 38 -9.77 -4.53 -3.24
N GLY A 39 -9.30 -3.34 -2.93
CA GLY A 39 -7.93 -3.09 -2.49
C GLY A 39 -7.59 -3.83 -1.21
N ARG A 40 -8.49 -3.79 -0.23
CA ARG A 40 -8.34 -4.55 1.02
C ARG A 40 -8.26 -6.06 0.74
N ALA A 41 -9.09 -6.56 -0.18
CA ALA A 41 -9.06 -7.97 -0.57
C ALA A 41 -7.74 -8.38 -1.21
N GLU A 42 -7.13 -7.51 -2.01
CA GLU A 42 -5.80 -7.75 -2.58
C GLU A 42 -4.71 -7.85 -1.51
N VAL A 43 -4.77 -6.98 -0.50
CA VAL A 43 -3.86 -7.06 0.64
C VAL A 43 -4.04 -8.38 1.41
N LYS A 44 -5.29 -8.82 1.57
CA LYS A 44 -5.59 -10.12 2.20
C LYS A 44 -4.95 -11.27 1.44
N LYS A 45 -4.93 -11.21 0.12
CA LYS A 45 -4.25 -12.23 -0.71
C LYS A 45 -2.75 -12.24 -0.46
N LEU A 46 -2.12 -11.09 -0.27
CA LEU A 46 -0.70 -11.03 0.07
C LEU A 46 -0.42 -11.68 1.43
N LEU A 47 -1.25 -11.43 2.41
CA LEU A 47 -1.14 -12.08 3.72
C LEU A 47 -1.25 -13.60 3.59
N ALA A 48 -2.22 -14.08 2.81
CA ALA A 48 -2.42 -15.51 2.56
C ALA A 48 -1.22 -16.13 1.82
N ALA A 49 -0.49 -15.35 1.03
CA ALA A 49 0.71 -15.79 0.32
C ALA A 49 1.97 -15.76 1.18
N GLY A 50 1.85 -15.41 2.46
CA GLY A 50 2.97 -15.41 3.41
C GLY A 50 3.72 -14.09 3.52
N TYR A 51 3.17 -12.99 2.99
CA TYR A 51 3.75 -11.66 3.16
C TYR A 51 3.46 -11.12 4.55
N SER A 52 4.45 -10.46 5.12
CA SER A 52 4.24 -9.58 6.28
C SER A 52 3.77 -8.23 5.75
N VAL A 53 2.63 -7.75 6.22
CA VAL A 53 2.04 -6.49 5.73
C VAL A 53 1.86 -5.52 6.87
N ARG A 54 2.29 -4.28 6.65
CA ARG A 54 1.95 -3.13 7.48
C ARG A 54 1.11 -2.18 6.63
N ALA A 55 0.10 -1.58 7.23
CA ALA A 55 -0.75 -0.63 6.55
C ALA A 55 -0.42 0.79 6.99
N VAL A 56 -0.50 1.73 6.06
CA VAL A 56 -0.42 3.16 6.34
C VAL A 56 -1.74 3.79 5.93
N LEU A 57 -2.36 4.53 6.84
CA LEU A 57 -3.57 5.29 6.56
C LEU A 57 -3.22 6.77 6.48
N THR A 58 -3.61 7.42 5.39
CA THR A 58 -3.59 8.88 5.33
C THR A 58 -4.62 9.44 6.32
N PRO A 59 -4.51 10.72 6.74
CA PRO A 59 -5.54 11.32 7.59
C PRO A 59 -6.95 11.19 7.01
N SER A 60 -7.09 11.32 5.69
CA SER A 60 -8.36 11.14 5.00
C SER A 60 -8.85 9.69 5.09
N ALA A 61 -7.97 8.72 4.85
CA ALA A 61 -8.31 7.30 4.96
C ALA A 61 -8.70 6.92 6.39
N GLU A 62 -8.03 7.49 7.37
CA GLU A 62 -8.35 7.26 8.78
C GLU A 62 -9.77 7.73 9.13
N ARG A 63 -10.18 8.89 8.59
CA ARG A 63 -11.54 9.42 8.79
C ARG A 63 -12.61 8.63 8.03
N VAL A 64 -12.31 8.23 6.80
CA VAL A 64 -13.30 7.66 5.88
C VAL A 64 -13.41 6.14 6.03
N LEU A 65 -12.28 5.46 6.15
CA LEU A 65 -12.23 4.00 6.24
C LEU A 65 -12.09 3.53 7.70
N GLY A 66 -11.09 4.05 8.39
CA GLY A 66 -10.81 3.73 9.79
C GLY A 66 -9.98 2.45 9.98
N LYS A 67 -9.33 2.36 11.14
CA LYS A 67 -8.49 1.21 11.49
C LYS A 67 -9.30 -0.09 11.63
N ASP A 68 -10.48 0.00 12.21
CA ASP A 68 -11.33 -1.17 12.45
C ASP A 68 -11.79 -1.81 11.15
N TRP A 69 -12.07 -1.00 10.15
CA TRP A 69 -12.44 -1.49 8.83
C TRP A 69 -11.33 -2.35 8.22
N LEU A 70 -10.07 -1.93 8.35
CA LEU A 70 -8.93 -2.73 7.88
C LEU A 70 -8.78 -4.00 8.70
N LYS A 71 -8.81 -3.90 10.02
CA LYS A 71 -8.60 -5.03 10.92
C LYS A 71 -9.69 -6.10 10.80
N SER A 72 -10.90 -5.71 10.43
CA SER A 72 -12.01 -6.66 10.28
C SER A 72 -11.73 -7.74 9.25
N GLU A 73 -10.94 -7.45 8.21
CA GLU A 73 -10.58 -8.42 7.17
C GLU A 73 -9.11 -8.85 7.21
N LEU A 74 -8.22 -7.97 7.63
CA LEU A 74 -6.78 -8.22 7.60
C LEU A 74 -6.22 -8.75 8.92
N GLY A 75 -7.02 -8.75 9.96
CA GLY A 75 -6.60 -9.20 11.27
C GLY A 75 -5.73 -8.17 11.98
N ASP A 76 -4.86 -8.65 12.86
CA ASP A 76 -4.07 -7.80 13.75
C ASP A 76 -2.76 -7.36 13.09
N ILE A 77 -2.87 -6.60 12.00
CA ILE A 77 -1.72 -5.99 11.33
C ILE A 77 -1.35 -4.67 11.98
N GLU A 78 -0.08 -4.29 11.87
CA GLU A 78 0.36 -2.97 12.29
C GLU A 78 -0.21 -1.89 11.36
N ILE A 79 -0.82 -0.88 11.93
CA ILE A 79 -1.36 0.26 11.19
C ILE A 79 -0.64 1.52 11.62
N ILE A 80 -0.06 2.21 10.65
CA ILE A 80 0.71 3.43 10.85
C ILE A 80 -0.11 4.61 10.35
N THR A 81 -0.19 5.67 11.14
CA THR A 81 -0.85 6.91 10.75
C THR A 81 0.16 8.05 10.75
N GLU A 82 -0.19 9.14 10.08
CA GLU A 82 0.68 10.33 10.06
C GLU A 82 0.88 10.91 11.47
N ALA A 83 -0.15 10.80 12.31
CA ALA A 83 -0.11 11.26 13.70
C ALA A 83 0.89 10.47 14.57
N ASP A 84 1.25 9.25 14.19
CA ASP A 84 2.24 8.46 14.93
C ASP A 84 3.65 9.05 14.86
N GLY A 85 3.90 9.95 13.92
CA GLY A 85 5.16 10.68 13.83
C GLY A 85 6.37 9.85 13.43
N GLN A 86 6.18 8.67 12.86
CA GLN A 86 7.29 7.83 12.40
C GLN A 86 7.98 8.45 11.19
N ALA A 87 9.31 8.43 11.20
CA ALA A 87 10.08 8.93 10.06
C ALA A 87 9.84 8.05 8.82
N PRO A 88 9.62 8.64 7.63
CA PRO A 88 9.38 7.88 6.40
C PRO A 88 10.49 6.85 6.11
N GLY A 89 11.74 7.22 6.31
CA GLY A 89 12.87 6.31 6.11
C GLY A 89 12.82 5.09 7.01
N ALA A 90 12.41 5.26 8.27
CA ALA A 90 12.27 4.15 9.20
C ALA A 90 11.13 3.21 8.81
N VAL A 91 10.01 3.77 8.36
CA VAL A 91 8.87 2.97 7.88
C VAL A 91 9.28 2.16 6.64
N LEU A 92 9.96 2.79 5.69
CA LEU A 92 10.31 2.17 4.42
C LEU A 92 11.44 1.16 4.53
N LYS A 93 12.33 1.31 5.49
CA LYS A 93 13.50 0.44 5.68
C LYS A 93 13.12 -1.03 5.80
N GLU A 94 11.98 -1.32 6.40
CA GLU A 94 11.50 -2.69 6.61
C GLU A 94 10.52 -3.15 5.53
N ALA A 95 10.43 -2.44 4.41
CA ALA A 95 9.54 -2.80 3.31
C ALA A 95 10.32 -3.19 2.06
N ASP A 96 9.91 -4.27 1.43
CA ASP A 96 10.49 -4.74 0.17
C ASP A 96 9.70 -4.22 -1.03
N LEU A 97 8.43 -3.94 -0.81
CA LEU A 97 7.56 -3.35 -1.83
C LEU A 97 6.52 -2.43 -1.18
N THR A 98 6.00 -1.51 -1.98
CA THR A 98 4.92 -0.61 -1.57
C THR A 98 3.72 -0.84 -2.49
N LEU A 99 2.57 -1.09 -1.87
CA LEU A 99 1.30 -1.27 -2.55
C LEU A 99 0.40 -0.09 -2.22
N VAL A 100 -0.20 0.53 -3.23
CA VAL A 100 -1.20 1.60 -3.05
C VAL A 100 -2.50 1.09 -3.64
N PRO A 101 -3.32 0.36 -2.85
CA PRO A 101 -4.52 -0.29 -3.37
C PRO A 101 -5.55 0.66 -3.93
N VAL A 102 -5.62 1.86 -3.37
CA VAL A 102 -6.50 2.93 -3.86
C VAL A 102 -5.71 4.24 -3.86
N LEU A 103 -5.21 4.61 -5.03
CA LEU A 103 -4.47 5.85 -5.20
C LEU A 103 -5.45 6.97 -5.56
N THR A 104 -5.60 7.94 -4.66
CA THR A 104 -6.45 9.11 -4.92
C THR A 104 -5.76 10.08 -5.87
N LEU A 105 -6.56 10.87 -6.57
CA LEU A 105 -6.06 11.92 -7.46
C LEU A 105 -5.16 12.92 -6.73
N ASN A 106 -5.51 13.29 -5.50
CA ASN A 106 -4.72 14.21 -4.70
C ASN A 106 -3.30 13.67 -4.45
N THR A 107 -3.17 12.44 -4.01
CA THR A 107 -1.87 11.82 -3.76
C THR A 107 -1.11 11.62 -5.07
N ALA A 108 -1.77 11.17 -6.13
CA ALA A 108 -1.17 11.01 -7.44
C ALA A 108 -0.61 12.33 -7.98
N ALA A 109 -1.36 13.42 -7.85
CA ALA A 109 -0.93 14.75 -8.28
C ALA A 109 0.30 15.23 -7.49
N LYS A 110 0.32 15.02 -6.18
CA LYS A 110 1.47 15.36 -5.35
C LYS A 110 2.73 14.63 -5.78
N VAL A 111 2.63 13.32 -5.99
CA VAL A 111 3.77 12.50 -6.43
C VAL A 111 4.24 12.95 -7.81
N ALA A 112 3.32 13.19 -8.74
CA ALA A 112 3.65 13.62 -10.09
C ALA A 112 4.37 14.99 -10.12
N HIS A 113 4.06 15.87 -9.18
CA HIS A 113 4.68 17.20 -9.08
C HIS A 113 5.84 17.26 -8.08
N GLY A 114 6.23 16.14 -7.51
CA GLY A 114 7.34 16.10 -6.56
C GLY A 114 7.03 16.75 -5.21
N ILE A 115 5.76 16.80 -4.81
CA ILE A 115 5.34 17.43 -3.55
C ILE A 115 5.27 16.35 -2.46
N ALA A 116 6.25 16.36 -1.56
CA ALA A 116 6.37 15.38 -0.47
C ALA A 116 5.97 16.01 0.87
N ASP A 117 4.75 16.52 0.97
CA ASP A 117 4.24 17.19 2.17
C ASP A 117 3.33 16.30 3.04
N THR A 118 3.16 15.04 2.66
CA THR A 118 2.42 14.05 3.43
C THR A 118 3.25 12.78 3.59
N LEU A 119 2.95 11.99 4.60
CA LEU A 119 3.63 10.69 4.78
C LEU A 119 3.45 9.79 3.57
N ALA A 120 2.22 9.68 3.06
CA ALA A 120 1.94 8.81 1.91
C ALA A 120 2.70 9.23 0.65
N ALA A 121 2.69 10.52 0.30
CA ALA A 121 3.42 11.00 -0.88
C ALA A 121 4.93 10.78 -0.72
N THR A 122 5.47 11.04 0.47
CA THR A 122 6.88 10.81 0.77
C THR A 122 7.26 9.34 0.64
N LEU A 123 6.45 8.44 1.18
CA LEU A 123 6.72 7.00 1.10
C LEU A 123 6.71 6.49 -0.34
N ILE A 124 5.78 6.96 -1.16
CA ILE A 124 5.74 6.59 -2.57
C ILE A 124 6.98 7.09 -3.30
N MET A 125 7.34 8.37 -3.12
CA MET A 125 8.49 8.97 -3.76
C MET A 125 9.80 8.31 -3.32
N ASP A 126 9.97 8.06 -2.05
CA ASP A 126 11.17 7.40 -1.51
C ASP A 126 11.26 5.94 -1.99
N SER A 127 10.14 5.25 -2.12
CA SER A 127 10.10 3.91 -2.70
C SER A 127 10.64 3.93 -4.13
N LEU A 128 10.16 4.86 -4.94
CA LEU A 128 10.61 4.99 -6.33
C LEU A 128 12.10 5.35 -6.41
N LEU A 129 12.55 6.30 -5.60
CA LEU A 129 13.94 6.75 -5.59
C LEU A 129 14.92 5.67 -5.11
N THR A 130 14.48 4.78 -4.23
CA THR A 130 15.32 3.70 -3.70
C THR A 130 15.20 2.40 -4.49
N GLY A 131 14.45 2.42 -5.60
CA GLY A 131 14.28 1.25 -6.46
C GLY A 131 13.36 0.18 -5.88
N ARG A 132 12.56 0.49 -4.87
CA ARG A 132 11.55 -0.44 -4.35
C ARG A 132 10.35 -0.47 -5.30
N PRO A 133 9.82 -1.66 -5.64
CA PRO A 133 8.62 -1.73 -6.48
C PRO A 133 7.43 -1.03 -5.84
N VAL A 134 6.69 -0.27 -6.65
CA VAL A 134 5.44 0.38 -6.25
C VAL A 134 4.33 -0.10 -7.17
N PHE A 135 3.28 -0.65 -6.59
CA PHE A 135 2.10 -1.10 -7.31
C PHE A 135 0.91 -0.27 -6.86
N ALA A 136 0.33 0.48 -7.78
CA ALA A 136 -0.76 1.40 -7.46
C ALA A 136 -1.97 1.15 -8.37
N ALA A 137 -3.16 1.21 -7.77
CA ALA A 137 -4.41 1.16 -8.50
C ALA A 137 -5.17 2.47 -8.24
N ARG A 138 -5.75 3.04 -9.31
CA ARG A 138 -6.63 4.20 -9.18
C ARG A 138 -8.00 3.79 -8.64
N ASP A 139 -8.62 4.70 -7.96
CA ASP A 139 -10.03 4.58 -7.62
C ASP A 139 -10.95 4.88 -8.82
#